data_21705b64990453f2bffd832bfc6def76
#
_entry.id   21705b64990453f2bffd832bfc6def76
#
_cell.length_a   1.000
_cell.length_b   1.000
_cell.length_c   1.000
_cell.angle_alpha   90.00
_cell.angle_beta   90.00
_cell.angle_gamma   90.00
#
_symmetry.space_group_name_H-M   'P 1'
#
loop_
_entity.id
_entity.type
_entity.pdbx_description
1 polymer ?
#
loop_
_entity_poly.entity_id
_entity_poly.type
_entity_poly.pdbx_seq_one_letter_code
_entity_poly.pdbx_strand_id
1 'polypeptide(L)'
;MTLFDRHLLKRFWHVFAIGFVATYGLYVVFDAFSNADEFQSGAAKETTATVLLKMATHYFFQVFPFFDMVGPILTVLAVVGVFALLQRSREIYPVLSAGVPTWRLAIPIIVGTLTIELSLAVNQEVIIPNIAERLQANRGDDGAATHDVQPARDYVTNIEISGDRLRIAERKVFNARFLLPVPLQVIEPTTLKTKEAIQIPASKSR
;
A
#
# COMPACT_ATOMS: atom_id res chain seq x y z
N MET A 1 -36.47 -2.55 3.68
CA MET A 1 -35.95 -1.35 2.97
C MET A 1 -37.00 -0.86 2.02
N THR A 2 -37.41 0.40 2.14
CA THR A 2 -38.36 1.04 1.21
C THR A 2 -37.66 1.38 -0.11
N LEU A 3 -38.45 1.66 -1.16
CA LEU A 3 -37.90 2.12 -2.46
C LEU A 3 -37.04 3.37 -2.30
N PHE A 4 -37.41 4.24 -1.37
CA PHE A 4 -36.68 5.46 -1.05
C PHE A 4 -35.32 5.15 -0.42
N ASP A 5 -35.25 4.22 0.54
CA ASP A 5 -33.98 3.81 1.18
C ASP A 5 -32.97 3.27 0.14
N ARG A 6 -33.47 2.48 -0.79
CA ARG A 6 -32.66 1.94 -1.90
C ARG A 6 -32.14 3.02 -2.84
N HIS A 7 -32.95 4.06 -3.05
CA HIS A 7 -32.57 5.20 -3.86
C HIS A 7 -31.48 6.04 -3.20
N LEU A 8 -31.62 6.30 -1.89
CA LEU A 8 -30.59 7.00 -1.10
C LEU A 8 -29.26 6.22 -1.07
N LEU A 9 -29.33 4.92 -0.83
CA LEU A 9 -28.14 4.07 -0.81
C LEU A 9 -27.43 4.05 -2.16
N LYS A 10 -28.18 4.00 -3.27
CA LYS A 10 -27.61 4.11 -4.62
C LYS A 10 -26.92 5.45 -4.85
N ARG A 11 -27.54 6.57 -4.44
CA ARG A 11 -26.93 7.90 -4.53
C ARG A 11 -25.64 7.99 -3.73
N PHE A 12 -25.62 7.43 -2.53
CA PHE A 12 -24.44 7.38 -1.69
C PHE A 12 -23.28 6.64 -2.39
N TRP A 13 -23.54 5.43 -2.89
CA TRP A 13 -22.53 4.69 -3.64
C TRP A 13 -22.05 5.41 -4.89
N HIS A 14 -22.95 6.10 -5.58
CA HIS A 14 -22.60 6.86 -6.79
C HIS A 14 -21.67 8.04 -6.47
N VAL A 15 -22.00 8.81 -5.45
CA VAL A 15 -21.18 9.95 -5.00
C VAL A 15 -19.81 9.45 -4.52
N PHE A 16 -19.80 8.39 -3.72
CA PHE A 16 -18.55 7.78 -3.25
C PHE A 16 -17.69 7.28 -4.42
N ALA A 17 -18.28 6.52 -5.35
CA ALA A 17 -17.56 5.96 -6.49
C ALA A 17 -16.99 7.05 -7.41
N ILE A 18 -17.77 8.10 -7.70
CA ILE A 18 -17.29 9.23 -8.51
C ILE A 18 -16.13 9.92 -7.77
N GLY A 19 -16.27 10.21 -6.48
CA GLY A 19 -15.21 10.81 -5.68
C GLY A 19 -13.95 9.97 -5.67
N PHE A 20 -14.08 8.66 -5.48
CA PHE A 20 -12.96 7.73 -5.45
C PHE A 20 -12.24 7.65 -6.80
N VAL A 21 -12.98 7.45 -7.89
CA VAL A 21 -12.40 7.37 -9.24
C VAL A 21 -11.72 8.69 -9.64
N ALA A 22 -12.33 9.83 -9.33
CA ALA A 22 -11.74 11.13 -9.61
C ALA A 22 -10.44 11.36 -8.84
N THR A 23 -10.43 11.07 -7.53
CA THR A 23 -9.26 11.27 -6.67
C THR A 23 -8.15 10.28 -7.01
N TYR A 24 -8.50 9.00 -7.20
CA TYR A 24 -7.53 7.99 -7.58
C TYR A 24 -6.96 8.22 -9.00
N GLY A 25 -7.81 8.58 -9.96
CA GLY A 25 -7.37 8.92 -11.31
C GLY A 25 -6.40 10.10 -11.32
N LEU A 26 -6.69 11.13 -10.53
CA LEU A 26 -5.79 12.27 -10.38
C LEU A 26 -4.44 11.84 -9.76
N TYR A 27 -4.48 11.01 -8.71
CA TYR A 27 -3.27 10.44 -8.11
C TYR A 27 -2.43 9.69 -9.14
N VAL A 28 -3.04 8.77 -9.91
CA VAL A 28 -2.36 7.97 -10.94
C VAL A 28 -1.70 8.86 -11.99
N VAL A 29 -2.39 9.90 -12.45
CA VAL A 29 -1.84 10.84 -13.44
C VAL A 29 -0.62 11.56 -12.89
N PHE A 30 -0.71 12.14 -11.70
CA PHE A 30 0.42 12.85 -11.09
C PHE A 30 1.59 11.92 -10.79
N ASP A 31 1.33 10.75 -10.22
CA ASP A 31 2.38 9.79 -9.88
C ASP A 31 3.08 9.24 -11.13
N ALA A 32 2.32 8.91 -12.17
CA ALA A 32 2.87 8.44 -13.45
C ALA A 32 3.77 9.48 -14.12
N PHE A 33 3.37 10.75 -14.12
CA PHE A 33 4.21 11.82 -14.66
C PHE A 33 5.46 12.09 -13.83
N SER A 34 5.32 12.08 -12.50
CA SER A 34 6.45 12.34 -11.59
C SER A 34 7.50 11.24 -11.62
N ASN A 35 7.10 9.99 -11.90
CA ASN A 35 7.96 8.82 -11.85
C ASN A 35 8.11 8.13 -13.21
N ALA A 36 7.89 8.86 -14.31
CA ALA A 36 7.99 8.31 -15.67
C ALA A 36 9.37 7.69 -15.97
N ASP A 37 10.43 8.26 -15.40
CA ASP A 37 11.80 7.79 -15.59
C ASP A 37 12.05 6.43 -14.93
N GLU A 38 11.39 6.12 -13.81
CA GLU A 38 11.51 4.82 -13.14
C GLU A 38 10.93 3.68 -13.99
N PHE A 39 9.83 3.94 -14.69
CA PHE A 39 9.23 2.97 -15.62
C PHE A 39 10.04 2.81 -16.91
N GLN A 40 10.82 3.83 -17.30
CA GLN A 40 11.64 3.80 -18.50
C GLN A 40 13.03 3.23 -18.26
N SER A 41 13.58 3.29 -17.06
CA SER A 41 14.93 2.83 -16.75
C SER A 41 15.13 1.32 -16.95
N GLY A 42 14.05 0.53 -16.90
CA GLY A 42 14.03 -0.89 -17.32
C GLY A 42 13.71 -1.12 -18.80
N ALA A 43 13.18 -0.11 -19.46
CA ALA A 43 12.54 -0.23 -20.78
C ALA A 43 13.50 -0.18 -21.99
N ALA A 44 14.79 0.05 -21.78
CA ALA A 44 15.76 0.17 -22.91
C ALA A 44 15.79 -1.05 -23.85
N LYS A 45 15.14 -2.16 -23.49
CA LYS A 45 15.01 -3.39 -24.28
C LYS A 45 13.57 -3.94 -24.37
N GLU A 46 12.58 -3.24 -23.77
CA GLU A 46 11.21 -3.75 -23.69
C GLU A 46 10.27 -3.04 -24.66
N THR A 47 9.24 -3.77 -25.12
CA THR A 47 8.19 -3.19 -25.98
C THR A 47 7.31 -2.24 -25.15
N THR A 48 6.84 -1.14 -25.76
CA THR A 48 5.93 -0.17 -25.12
C THR A 48 4.72 -0.84 -24.47
N ALA A 49 4.22 -1.94 -25.04
CA ALA A 49 3.11 -2.70 -24.48
C ALA A 49 3.45 -3.37 -23.14
N THR A 50 4.67 -3.88 -22.96
CA THR A 50 5.11 -4.48 -21.69
C THR A 50 5.27 -3.44 -20.59
N VAL A 51 5.79 -2.26 -20.93
CA VAL A 51 5.89 -1.13 -19.98
C VAL A 51 4.50 -0.69 -19.53
N LEU A 52 3.56 -0.54 -20.46
CA LEU A 52 2.19 -0.16 -20.13
C LEU A 52 1.48 -1.19 -19.24
N LEU A 53 1.73 -2.50 -19.50
CA LEU A 53 1.18 -3.57 -18.67
C LEU A 53 1.77 -3.54 -17.25
N LYS A 54 3.07 -3.30 -17.11
CA LYS A 54 3.73 -3.14 -15.80
C LYS A 54 3.15 -1.95 -15.03
N MET A 55 2.97 -0.81 -15.70
CA MET A 55 2.32 0.36 -15.11
C MET A 55 0.90 0.03 -14.65
N ALA A 56 0.10 -0.59 -15.51
CA ALA A 56 -1.28 -0.96 -15.17
C ALA A 56 -1.34 -1.91 -13.97
N THR A 57 -0.44 -2.90 -13.93
CA THR A 57 -0.35 -3.84 -12.81
C THR A 57 0.07 -3.13 -11.51
N HIS A 58 1.06 -2.24 -11.58
CA HIS A 58 1.50 -1.44 -10.43
C HIS A 58 0.34 -0.63 -9.85
N TYR A 59 -0.34 0.16 -10.67
CA TYR A 59 -1.46 0.98 -10.21
C TYR A 59 -2.67 0.14 -9.78
N PHE A 60 -2.89 -1.05 -10.35
CA PHE A 60 -3.93 -1.94 -9.87
C PHE A 60 -3.70 -2.36 -8.40
N PHE A 61 -2.48 -2.69 -8.02
CA PHE A 61 -2.17 -3.00 -6.62
C PHE A 61 -2.14 -1.76 -5.73
N GLN A 62 -1.78 -0.60 -6.26
CA GLN A 62 -1.74 0.66 -5.52
C GLN A 62 -3.14 1.20 -5.15
N VAL A 63 -4.21 0.70 -5.80
CA VAL A 63 -5.60 1.02 -5.44
C VAL A 63 -5.90 0.69 -3.97
N PHE A 64 -5.39 -0.43 -3.45
CA PHE A 64 -5.74 -0.91 -2.11
C PHE A 64 -5.20 -0.02 -0.97
N PRO A 65 -3.90 0.32 -0.93
CA PRO A 65 -3.41 1.27 0.08
C PRO A 65 -3.96 2.68 -0.12
N PHE A 66 -4.23 3.10 -1.37
CA PHE A 66 -4.88 4.37 -1.62
C PHE A 66 -6.31 4.40 -1.07
N PHE A 67 -7.08 3.32 -1.25
CA PHE A 67 -8.41 3.17 -0.67
C PHE A 67 -8.39 3.24 0.86
N ASP A 68 -7.40 2.63 1.49
CA ASP A 68 -7.22 2.68 2.94
C ASP A 68 -6.95 4.11 3.44
N MET A 69 -6.10 4.85 2.72
CA MET A 69 -5.72 6.21 3.11
C MET A 69 -6.84 7.24 2.88
N VAL A 70 -7.55 7.16 1.77
CA VAL A 70 -8.48 8.20 1.33
C VAL A 70 -9.95 7.82 1.56
N GLY A 71 -10.24 6.52 1.70
CA GLY A 71 -11.58 5.98 1.90
C GLY A 71 -12.39 6.64 3.01
N PRO A 72 -11.86 6.79 4.24
CA PRO A 72 -12.59 7.43 5.35
C PRO A 72 -12.97 8.87 5.04
N ILE A 73 -12.09 9.64 4.42
CA ILE A 73 -12.35 11.04 4.03
C ILE A 73 -13.44 11.11 2.96
N LEU A 74 -13.36 10.25 1.95
CA LEU A 74 -14.36 10.18 0.89
C LEU A 74 -15.72 9.72 1.40
N THR A 75 -15.75 8.85 2.41
CA THR A 75 -17.00 8.43 3.06
C THR A 75 -17.73 9.63 3.68
N VAL A 76 -17.01 10.46 4.42
CA VAL A 76 -17.57 11.69 5.00
C VAL A 76 -18.06 12.63 3.91
N LEU A 77 -17.26 12.86 2.87
CA LEU A 77 -17.64 13.70 1.73
C LEU A 77 -18.86 13.15 1.00
N ALA A 78 -18.97 11.83 0.84
CA ALA A 78 -20.13 11.19 0.23
C ALA A 78 -21.41 11.41 1.06
N VAL A 79 -21.33 11.29 2.39
CA VAL A 79 -22.46 11.57 3.28
C VAL A 79 -22.92 13.02 3.13
N VAL A 80 -22.00 13.97 3.23
CA VAL A 80 -22.32 15.41 3.06
C VAL A 80 -22.87 15.68 1.65
N GLY A 81 -22.26 15.09 0.62
CA GLY A 81 -22.69 15.25 -0.77
C GLY A 81 -24.12 14.73 -1.00
N VAL A 82 -24.48 13.59 -0.44
CA VAL A 82 -25.85 13.04 -0.55
C VAL A 82 -26.86 13.98 0.12
N PHE A 83 -26.59 14.45 1.34
CA PHE A 83 -27.49 15.40 2.00
C PHE A 83 -27.60 16.73 1.24
N ALA A 84 -26.51 17.24 0.70
CA ALA A 84 -26.51 18.44 -0.12
C ALA A 84 -27.35 18.25 -1.40
N LEU A 85 -27.25 17.10 -2.05
CA LEU A 85 -28.06 16.76 -3.22
C LEU A 85 -29.56 16.66 -2.88
N LEU A 86 -29.90 16.02 -1.74
CA LEU A 86 -31.29 15.94 -1.28
C LEU A 86 -31.89 17.32 -0.98
N GLN A 87 -31.10 18.21 -0.39
CA GLN A 87 -31.56 19.60 -0.13
C GLN A 87 -31.75 20.36 -1.45
N ARG A 88 -30.80 20.22 -2.36
CA ARG A 88 -30.84 20.89 -3.67
C ARG A 88 -32.04 20.43 -4.53
N SER A 89 -32.34 19.15 -4.53
CA SER A 89 -33.49 18.57 -5.25
C SER A 89 -34.83 18.79 -4.54
N ARG A 90 -34.82 19.42 -3.35
CA ARG A 90 -36.00 19.65 -2.49
C ARG A 90 -36.78 18.37 -2.11
N GLU A 91 -36.16 17.21 -2.24
CA GLU A 91 -36.77 15.91 -1.92
C GLU A 91 -37.00 15.69 -0.42
N ILE A 92 -36.31 16.44 0.43
CA ILE A 92 -36.46 16.38 1.88
C ILE A 92 -37.83 16.88 2.33
N TYR A 93 -38.35 17.96 1.74
CA TYR A 93 -39.58 18.61 2.19
C TYR A 93 -40.82 17.71 2.07
N PRO A 94 -41.09 17.01 0.95
CA PRO A 94 -42.23 16.09 0.86
C PRO A 94 -42.14 14.93 1.89
N VAL A 95 -40.94 14.46 2.17
CA VAL A 95 -40.70 13.36 3.14
C VAL A 95 -41.02 13.83 4.57
N LEU A 96 -40.58 15.04 4.93
CA LEU A 96 -40.85 15.62 6.24
C LEU A 96 -42.34 15.99 6.40
N SER A 97 -42.98 16.51 5.37
CA SER A 97 -44.42 16.83 5.39
C SER A 97 -45.31 15.58 5.47
N ALA A 98 -44.80 14.43 5.02
CA ALA A 98 -45.44 13.13 5.21
C ALA A 98 -45.26 12.55 6.64
N GLY A 99 -44.65 13.32 7.58
CA GLY A 99 -44.43 12.91 8.96
C GLY A 99 -43.32 11.89 9.18
N VAL A 100 -42.45 11.65 8.15
CA VAL A 100 -41.31 10.73 8.29
C VAL A 100 -40.23 11.42 9.10
N PRO A 101 -39.78 10.80 10.21
CA PRO A 101 -38.75 11.41 11.04
C PRO A 101 -37.38 11.43 10.33
N THR A 102 -36.60 12.48 10.56
CA THR A 102 -35.30 12.71 9.90
C THR A 102 -34.28 11.59 10.13
N TRP A 103 -34.30 10.94 11.31
CA TRP A 103 -33.39 9.82 11.59
C TRP A 103 -33.60 8.64 10.65
N ARG A 104 -34.82 8.44 10.11
CA ARG A 104 -35.11 7.38 9.17
C ARG A 104 -34.44 7.60 7.81
N LEU A 105 -34.17 8.85 7.43
CA LEU A 105 -33.40 9.19 6.23
C LEU A 105 -31.91 8.87 6.44
N ALA A 106 -31.43 8.90 7.66
CA ALA A 106 -30.04 8.60 7.97
C ALA A 106 -29.71 7.10 7.89
N ILE A 107 -30.68 6.22 8.15
CA ILE A 107 -30.46 4.76 8.20
C ILE A 107 -29.77 4.21 6.95
N PRO A 108 -30.24 4.45 5.70
CA PRO A 108 -29.59 3.91 4.51
C PRO A 108 -28.18 4.45 4.30
N ILE A 109 -27.92 5.68 4.73
CA ILE A 109 -26.58 6.30 4.66
C ILE A 109 -25.66 5.64 5.68
N ILE A 110 -26.13 5.42 6.91
CA ILE A 110 -25.37 4.70 7.95
C ILE A 110 -25.02 3.28 7.48
N VAL A 111 -25.95 2.56 6.86
CA VAL A 111 -25.68 1.23 6.30
C VAL A 111 -24.60 1.32 5.21
N GLY A 112 -24.67 2.32 4.33
CA GLY A 112 -23.66 2.53 3.30
C GLY A 112 -22.28 2.82 3.90
N THR A 113 -22.22 3.70 4.89
CA THR A 113 -20.99 4.03 5.63
C THR A 113 -20.40 2.81 6.30
N LEU A 114 -21.19 2.05 7.06
CA LEU A 114 -20.74 0.82 7.72
C LEU A 114 -20.21 -0.22 6.71
N THR A 115 -20.80 -0.30 5.54
CA THR A 115 -20.32 -1.21 4.48
C THR A 115 -18.93 -0.80 3.98
N ILE A 116 -18.68 0.50 3.81
CA ILE A 116 -17.35 1.01 3.42
C ILE A 116 -16.33 0.77 4.53
N GLU A 117 -16.67 1.09 5.78
CA GLU A 117 -15.78 0.88 6.93
C GLU A 117 -15.42 -0.60 7.11
N LEU A 118 -16.40 -1.49 6.93
CA LEU A 118 -16.14 -2.94 6.94
C LEU A 118 -15.23 -3.36 5.78
N SER A 119 -15.43 -2.77 4.59
CA SER A 119 -14.54 -3.02 3.43
C SER A 119 -13.12 -2.53 3.68
N LEU A 120 -12.95 -1.39 4.37
CA LEU A 120 -11.65 -0.88 4.78
C LEU A 120 -10.99 -1.81 5.79
N ALA A 121 -11.72 -2.29 6.80
CA ALA A 121 -11.18 -3.25 7.76
C ALA A 121 -10.70 -4.55 7.08
N VAL A 122 -11.49 -5.10 6.16
CA VAL A 122 -11.08 -6.27 5.36
C VAL A 122 -9.86 -5.95 4.48
N ASN A 123 -9.83 -4.76 3.89
CA ASN A 123 -8.69 -4.32 3.07
C ASN A 123 -7.40 -4.29 3.90
N GLN A 124 -7.45 -3.73 5.09
CA GLN A 124 -6.31 -3.55 5.98
C GLN A 124 -5.82 -4.87 6.58
N GLU A 125 -6.73 -5.74 7.00
CA GLU A 125 -6.40 -6.98 7.70
C GLU A 125 -6.09 -8.16 6.76
N VAL A 126 -6.70 -8.17 5.56
CA VAL A 126 -6.61 -9.33 4.67
C VAL A 126 -5.91 -8.98 3.35
N ILE A 127 -6.31 -7.90 2.69
CA ILE A 127 -5.83 -7.62 1.33
C ILE A 127 -4.39 -7.07 1.38
N ILE A 128 -4.16 -6.00 2.14
CA ILE A 128 -2.85 -5.33 2.20
C ILE A 128 -1.73 -6.30 2.64
N PRO A 129 -1.88 -7.12 3.69
CA PRO A 129 -0.82 -8.06 4.08
C PRO A 129 -0.49 -9.09 2.98
N ASN A 130 -1.51 -9.57 2.25
CA ASN A 130 -1.32 -10.54 1.18
C ASN A 130 -0.64 -9.98 -0.06
N ILE A 131 -0.76 -8.67 -0.30
CA ILE A 131 -0.13 -7.99 -1.46
C ILE A 131 1.09 -7.17 -1.06
N ALA A 132 1.49 -7.17 0.22
CA ALA A 132 2.58 -6.34 0.76
C ALA A 132 3.89 -6.54 -0.01
N GLU A 133 4.21 -7.77 -0.39
CA GLU A 133 5.40 -8.08 -1.19
C GLU A 133 5.38 -7.39 -2.56
N ARG A 134 4.20 -7.34 -3.21
CA ARG A 134 4.04 -6.68 -4.52
C ARG A 134 4.03 -5.15 -4.40
N LEU A 135 3.52 -4.61 -3.29
CA LEU A 135 3.53 -3.17 -3.03
C LEU A 135 4.96 -2.64 -2.78
N GLN A 136 5.83 -3.49 -2.26
CA GLN A 136 7.23 -3.16 -1.98
C GLN A 136 8.15 -3.41 -3.18
N ALA A 137 7.65 -4.05 -4.24
CA ALA A 137 8.41 -4.24 -5.47
C ALA A 137 8.68 -2.90 -6.16
N ASN A 138 9.90 -2.73 -6.68
CA ASN A 138 10.29 -1.52 -7.41
C ASN A 138 9.45 -1.39 -8.69
N ARG A 139 9.07 -0.16 -9.08
CA ARG A 139 8.16 0.13 -10.22
C ARG A 139 8.62 -0.45 -11.56
N GLY A 140 9.93 -0.69 -11.73
CA GLY A 140 10.52 -1.29 -12.94
C GLY A 140 10.80 -2.79 -12.86
N ASP A 141 10.56 -3.44 -11.72
CA ASP A 141 10.91 -4.84 -11.48
C ASP A 141 9.70 -5.78 -11.65
N ASP A 142 9.93 -7.00 -12.13
CA ASP A 142 8.91 -8.03 -12.39
C ASP A 142 8.28 -8.62 -11.08
N GLY A 143 8.08 -7.79 -10.06
CA GLY A 143 7.47 -8.21 -8.79
C GLY A 143 8.44 -8.85 -7.80
N ALA A 144 9.73 -8.83 -8.06
CA ALA A 144 10.74 -9.21 -7.08
C ALA A 144 11.10 -7.98 -6.24
N ALA A 145 10.48 -7.87 -5.06
CA ALA A 145 10.80 -6.80 -4.12
C ALA A 145 12.31 -6.84 -3.77
N THR A 146 13.04 -5.90 -4.36
CA THR A 146 14.46 -5.71 -4.06
C THR A 146 14.56 -4.50 -3.15
N HIS A 147 14.83 -4.71 -1.87
CA HIS A 147 15.05 -3.64 -0.92
C HIS A 147 16.53 -3.28 -0.84
N ASP A 148 16.78 -1.99 -0.78
CA ASP A 148 18.10 -1.49 -0.38
C ASP A 148 18.33 -1.84 1.10
N VAL A 149 19.44 -2.50 1.38
CA VAL A 149 19.72 -2.98 2.75
C VAL A 149 20.31 -1.83 3.56
N GLN A 150 19.49 -1.28 4.46
CA GLN A 150 20.05 -0.38 5.46
C GLN A 150 20.96 -1.14 6.42
N PRO A 151 22.17 -0.60 6.73
CA PRO A 151 23.07 -1.23 7.67
C PRO A 151 22.38 -1.45 9.02
N ALA A 152 22.28 -2.69 9.45
CA ALA A 152 21.76 -3.05 10.76
C ALA A 152 22.90 -3.45 11.68
N ARG A 153 23.01 -2.80 12.83
CA ARG A 153 24.01 -3.10 13.86
C ARG A 153 23.35 -3.79 15.04
N ASP A 154 23.85 -4.97 15.38
CA ASP A 154 23.50 -5.63 16.62
C ASP A 154 24.31 -5.01 17.77
N TYR A 155 23.61 -4.39 18.71
CA TYR A 155 24.23 -3.69 19.84
C TYR A 155 24.83 -4.63 20.89
N VAL A 156 24.47 -5.90 20.87
CA VAL A 156 24.97 -6.92 21.81
C VAL A 156 26.31 -7.47 21.32
N THR A 157 26.38 -7.85 20.05
CA THR A 157 27.57 -8.46 19.45
C THR A 157 28.45 -7.45 18.72
N ASN A 158 27.97 -6.21 18.52
CA ASN A 158 28.59 -5.17 17.70
C ASN A 158 28.89 -5.60 16.25
N ILE A 159 28.16 -6.60 15.75
CA ILE A 159 28.25 -7.01 14.36
C ILE A 159 27.35 -6.07 13.53
N GLU A 160 27.92 -5.48 12.51
CA GLU A 160 27.18 -4.69 11.53
C GLU A 160 27.00 -5.52 10.25
N ILE A 161 25.74 -5.65 9.84
CA ILE A 161 25.36 -6.35 8.61
C ILE A 161 24.92 -5.31 7.62
N SER A 162 25.61 -5.21 6.49
CA SER A 162 25.21 -4.38 5.36
C SER A 162 25.20 -5.18 4.08
N GLY A 163 24.48 -4.70 3.07
CA GLY A 163 24.38 -5.35 1.76
C GLY A 163 23.87 -4.37 0.75
N ASP A 164 24.04 -4.68 -0.51
CA ASP A 164 23.57 -3.79 -1.58
C ASP A 164 22.05 -3.97 -1.82
N ARG A 165 21.56 -5.21 -1.82
CA ARG A 165 20.16 -5.53 -2.12
C ARG A 165 19.67 -6.76 -1.37
N LEU A 166 18.46 -6.69 -0.84
CA LEU A 166 17.75 -7.80 -0.20
C LEU A 166 16.58 -8.24 -1.09
N ARG A 167 16.56 -9.49 -1.50
CA ARG A 167 15.38 -10.11 -2.14
C ARG A 167 14.63 -10.94 -1.11
N ILE A 168 13.48 -10.43 -0.66
CA ILE A 168 12.69 -11.04 0.43
C ILE A 168 12.15 -12.40 0.00
N ALA A 169 11.66 -12.54 -1.23
CA ALA A 169 11.11 -13.80 -1.76
C ALA A 169 12.10 -14.96 -1.71
N GLU A 170 13.38 -14.69 -1.99
CA GLU A 170 14.44 -15.70 -1.97
C GLU A 170 15.20 -15.75 -0.64
N ARG A 171 14.90 -14.85 0.30
CA ARG A 171 15.64 -14.65 1.57
C ARG A 171 17.15 -14.52 1.36
N LYS A 172 17.55 -13.83 0.28
CA LYS A 172 18.94 -13.64 -0.09
C LYS A 172 19.34 -12.18 -0.02
N VAL A 173 20.47 -11.92 0.59
CA VAL A 173 21.13 -10.62 0.57
C VAL A 173 22.24 -10.68 -0.47
N PHE A 174 22.20 -9.78 -1.45
CA PHE A 174 23.26 -9.66 -2.44
C PHE A 174 24.38 -8.79 -1.88
N ASN A 175 25.60 -9.26 -2.09
CA ASN A 175 26.82 -8.57 -1.63
C ASN A 175 26.83 -8.27 -0.13
N ALA A 176 26.41 -9.25 0.68
CA ALA A 176 26.37 -9.12 2.13
C ALA A 176 27.77 -8.86 2.68
N ARG A 177 27.93 -7.81 3.46
CA ARG A 177 29.15 -7.44 4.18
C ARG A 177 28.88 -7.54 5.65
N PHE A 178 29.71 -8.30 6.35
CA PHE A 178 29.68 -8.41 7.80
C PHE A 178 30.90 -7.66 8.35
N LEU A 179 30.65 -6.57 9.05
CA LEU A 179 31.69 -5.87 9.79
C LEU A 179 31.71 -6.44 11.20
N LEU A 180 32.78 -7.17 11.50
CA LEU A 180 32.99 -7.78 12.79
C LEU A 180 33.81 -6.84 13.66
N PRO A 181 33.48 -6.69 14.95
CA PRO A 181 34.30 -5.89 15.86
C PRO A 181 35.69 -6.50 16.00
N VAL A 182 36.71 -5.69 15.91
CA VAL A 182 38.11 -6.11 16.11
C VAL A 182 38.51 -5.81 17.58
N PRO A 183 39.08 -6.77 18.31
CA PRO A 183 39.51 -8.11 17.94
C PRO A 183 38.44 -9.19 18.24
N LEU A 184 38.14 -10.04 17.29
CA LEU A 184 37.45 -11.29 17.56
C LEU A 184 38.42 -12.26 18.25
N GLN A 185 38.21 -12.47 19.54
CA GLN A 185 38.89 -13.54 20.23
C GLN A 185 38.04 -14.82 20.07
N VAL A 186 38.50 -15.74 19.24
CA VAL A 186 37.88 -17.06 19.13
C VAL A 186 38.41 -17.92 20.27
N ILE A 187 37.56 -18.20 21.25
CA ILE A 187 37.90 -19.13 22.34
C ILE A 187 37.56 -20.53 21.84
N GLU A 188 38.60 -21.29 21.51
CA GLU A 188 38.41 -22.73 21.24
C GLU A 188 38.17 -23.47 22.58
N PRO A 189 37.06 -24.21 22.70
CA PRO A 189 36.68 -24.83 23.98
C PRO A 189 37.65 -25.90 24.45
N THR A 190 38.57 -26.39 23.60
CA THR A 190 39.45 -27.53 23.93
C THR A 190 40.86 -27.11 24.38
N THR A 191 41.31 -25.90 24.12
CA THR A 191 42.73 -25.55 24.35
C THR A 191 42.98 -24.24 25.08
N LEU A 192 41.96 -23.45 25.41
CA LEU A 192 42.11 -22.15 26.09
C LEU A 192 43.19 -21.20 25.43
N LYS A 193 43.52 -21.47 24.19
CA LYS A 193 44.44 -20.61 23.44
C LYS A 193 43.64 -19.62 22.60
N THR A 194 43.83 -18.33 22.86
CA THR A 194 43.26 -17.26 22.07
C THR A 194 43.94 -17.25 20.70
N LYS A 195 43.18 -17.53 19.61
CA LYS A 195 43.63 -17.34 18.27
C LYS A 195 43.16 -15.97 17.75
N GLU A 196 44.05 -15.23 17.16
CA GLU A 196 43.68 -13.98 16.45
C GLU A 196 42.66 -14.26 15.32
N ALA A 197 41.75 -13.34 15.15
CA ALA A 197 40.62 -13.46 14.25
C ALA A 197 41.03 -13.83 12.80
N ILE A 198 40.36 -14.81 12.28
CA ILE A 198 40.40 -15.15 10.87
C ILE A 198 39.68 -14.04 10.11
N GLN A 199 40.42 -13.26 9.32
CA GLN A 199 39.79 -12.40 8.30
C GLN A 199 39.20 -13.34 7.25
N ILE A 200 37.88 -13.37 7.19
CA ILE A 200 37.17 -14.06 6.11
C ILE A 200 37.33 -13.18 4.86
N PRO A 201 38.08 -13.59 3.85
CA PRO A 201 38.18 -12.79 2.63
C PRO A 201 36.80 -12.72 1.98
N ALA A 202 36.41 -11.51 1.56
CA ALA A 202 35.18 -11.29 0.81
C ALA A 202 35.14 -12.27 -0.37
N SER A 203 34.16 -13.15 -0.37
CA SER A 203 33.93 -14.09 -1.47
C SER A 203 33.75 -13.31 -2.76
N LYS A 204 34.73 -13.38 -3.68
CA LYS A 204 34.56 -12.94 -5.06
C LYS A 204 33.49 -13.83 -5.68
N SER A 205 32.27 -13.32 -5.79
CA SER A 205 31.27 -13.94 -6.65
C SER A 205 31.69 -13.77 -8.10
N ARG A 206 31.85 -14.87 -8.79
CA ARG A 206 31.81 -14.91 -10.24
C ARG A 206 30.38 -14.83 -10.73
#